data_27f222ef9b669d00db7a23c464a6861e
#
_entry.id   27f222ef9b669d00db7a23c464a6861e
#
_cell.length_a   1.000
_cell.length_b   1.000
_cell.length_c   1.000
_cell.angle_alpha   90.00
_cell.angle_beta   90.00
_cell.angle_gamma   90.00
#
_symmetry.space_group_name_H-M   'P 1'
#
loop_
_entity.id
_entity.type
_entity.pdbx_description
1 polymer ?
#
loop_
_entity_poly.entity_id
_entity_poly.type
_entity_poly.pdbx_seq_one_letter_code
_entity_poly.pdbx_strand_id
1 'polypeptide(L)'
;GVKATLDHCTDGELISDELAKEGLPVFVGPTLGSKSKAELRHKSFTTPGALYHAGLTVSIITDAPVIPLEKLPMCAGLAANAGLPMEEAWRAITINPARSLGIDSRVGSLEPGKDADLVLWTADPLTTIGAEAYCTIVDGKVVYQAE
;
A
#
# COMPACT_ATOMS: atom_id res chain seq x y z
N GLY A 1 -15.65 1.38 -21.42
CA GLY A 1 -14.41 2.02 -20.96
C GLY A 1 -13.43 0.97 -20.49
N VAL A 2 -12.16 1.29 -20.49
CA VAL A 2 -11.10 0.42 -19.93
C VAL A 2 -11.00 0.72 -18.43
N LYS A 3 -10.92 -0.31 -17.58
CA LYS A 3 -10.50 -0.15 -16.19
C LYS A 3 -8.98 -0.03 -16.18
N ALA A 4 -8.47 1.03 -15.59
CA ALA A 4 -7.03 1.30 -15.52
C ALA A 4 -6.64 1.77 -14.12
N THR A 5 -5.40 1.58 -13.77
CA THR A 5 -4.72 2.13 -12.59
C THR A 5 -3.53 2.97 -13.06
N LEU A 6 -3.10 3.90 -12.23
CA LEU A 6 -1.88 4.67 -12.46
C LEU A 6 -0.79 4.11 -11.54
N ASP A 7 0.22 3.50 -12.14
CA ASP A 7 1.27 2.83 -11.38
C ASP A 7 2.47 3.76 -11.16
N HIS A 8 3.19 3.51 -10.07
CA HIS A 8 4.33 4.25 -9.54
C HIS A 8 3.98 5.62 -8.95
N CYS A 9 3.33 6.52 -9.65
CA CYS A 9 2.89 7.86 -9.21
C CYS A 9 3.85 8.58 -8.24
N THR A 10 5.18 8.41 -8.42
CA THR A 10 6.20 8.90 -7.49
C THR A 10 6.27 10.43 -7.45
N ASP A 11 5.93 11.09 -8.55
CA ASP A 11 5.82 12.54 -8.68
C ASP A 11 4.36 13.03 -8.68
N GLY A 12 3.40 12.14 -8.35
CA GLY A 12 1.96 12.41 -8.40
C GLY A 12 1.51 13.57 -7.51
N GLU A 13 2.23 13.85 -6.43
CA GLU A 13 1.96 15.00 -5.57
C GLU A 13 2.00 16.34 -6.33
N LEU A 14 2.85 16.46 -7.36
CA LEU A 14 3.01 17.68 -8.15
C LEU A 14 1.81 17.97 -9.04
N ILE A 15 0.98 17.00 -9.35
CA ILE A 15 -0.18 17.08 -10.26
C ILE A 15 -1.42 16.42 -9.62
N SER A 16 -1.52 16.46 -8.29
CA SER A 16 -2.58 15.76 -7.55
C SER A 16 -4.00 16.22 -7.96
N ASP A 17 -4.19 17.52 -8.25
CA ASP A 17 -5.47 18.06 -8.68
C ASP A 17 -5.89 17.57 -10.08
N GLU A 18 -4.93 17.38 -10.97
CA GLU A 18 -5.16 16.80 -12.30
C GLU A 18 -5.52 15.33 -12.19
N LEU A 19 -4.76 14.57 -11.40
CA LEU A 19 -5.03 13.15 -11.15
C LEU A 19 -6.39 12.94 -10.50
N ALA A 20 -6.78 13.82 -9.57
CA ALA A 20 -8.09 13.75 -8.92
C ALA A 20 -9.25 13.93 -9.91
N LYS A 21 -9.10 14.75 -10.96
CA LYS A 21 -10.11 14.94 -12.01
C LYS A 21 -10.30 13.68 -12.86
N GLU A 22 -9.22 12.93 -13.09
CA GLU A 22 -9.29 11.66 -13.82
C GLU A 22 -9.94 10.54 -12.98
N GLY A 23 -9.84 10.59 -11.65
CA GLY A 23 -10.50 9.68 -10.72
C GLY A 23 -10.01 8.23 -10.80
N LEU A 24 -8.83 8.00 -11.36
CA LEU A 24 -8.23 6.66 -11.46
C LEU A 24 -7.55 6.28 -10.14
N PRO A 25 -7.64 5.01 -9.72
CA PRO A 25 -6.87 4.53 -8.57
C PRO A 25 -5.38 4.64 -8.84
N VAL A 26 -4.62 5.03 -7.81
CA VAL A 26 -3.16 5.22 -7.91
C VAL A 26 -2.42 4.18 -7.07
N PHE A 27 -1.35 3.63 -7.63
CA PHE A 27 -0.39 2.79 -6.93
C PHE A 27 0.91 3.59 -6.76
N VAL A 28 1.23 3.93 -5.51
CA VAL A 28 2.35 4.82 -5.18
C VAL A 28 3.53 4.02 -4.67
N GLY A 29 4.66 4.15 -5.34
CA GLY A 29 5.91 3.51 -4.97
C GLY A 29 6.80 3.19 -6.18
N PRO A 30 8.03 2.69 -5.93
CA PRO A 30 8.65 2.46 -4.62
C PRO A 30 9.06 3.77 -3.94
N THR A 31 8.67 4.00 -2.68
CA THR A 31 9.04 5.21 -1.94
C THR A 31 10.38 5.07 -1.20
N LEU A 32 10.74 3.85 -0.76
CA LEU A 32 12.07 3.54 -0.25
C LEU A 32 13.11 3.48 -1.38
N GLY A 33 14.36 3.65 -1.03
CA GLY A 33 15.47 3.56 -1.96
C GLY A 33 15.91 4.89 -2.54
N SER A 34 16.92 4.85 -3.41
CA SER A 34 17.58 6.05 -3.95
C SER A 34 16.74 6.76 -5.01
N LYS A 35 17.04 8.05 -5.20
CA LYS A 35 16.51 8.88 -6.30
C LYS A 35 17.44 8.80 -7.51
N SER A 36 17.67 7.60 -8.01
CA SER A 36 18.68 7.30 -9.03
C SER A 36 18.33 7.74 -10.46
N LYS A 37 17.04 8.07 -10.69
CA LYS A 37 16.53 8.48 -12.00
C LYS A 37 15.88 9.85 -11.91
N ALA A 38 15.81 10.57 -13.02
CA ALA A 38 15.21 11.90 -13.08
C ALA A 38 13.74 11.93 -12.64
N GLU A 39 12.97 10.93 -13.05
CA GLU A 39 11.56 10.74 -12.67
C GLU A 39 11.33 10.41 -11.20
N LEU A 40 12.39 10.11 -10.45
CA LEU A 40 12.31 9.85 -9.00
C LEU A 40 12.77 11.04 -8.16
N ARG A 41 13.09 12.16 -8.80
CA ARG A 41 13.70 13.34 -8.14
C ARG A 41 12.82 13.89 -7.01
N HIS A 42 11.52 13.91 -7.20
CA HIS A 42 10.54 14.43 -6.23
C HIS A 42 9.90 13.34 -5.36
N LYS A 43 10.29 12.08 -5.56
CA LYS A 43 9.80 10.96 -4.77
C LYS A 43 9.85 11.28 -3.27
N SER A 44 8.73 11.15 -2.59
CA SER A 44 8.57 11.48 -1.17
C SER A 44 7.65 10.49 -0.47
N PHE A 45 7.81 10.37 0.85
CA PHE A 45 6.84 9.67 1.69
C PHE A 45 5.55 10.48 1.88
N THR A 46 5.53 11.78 1.55
CA THR A 46 4.33 12.63 1.59
C THR A 46 3.37 12.35 0.44
N THR A 47 3.87 11.84 -0.69
CA THR A 47 3.08 11.64 -1.92
C THR A 47 1.80 10.83 -1.68
N PRO A 48 1.79 9.68 -0.95
CA PRO A 48 0.55 8.95 -0.68
C PRO A 48 -0.49 9.80 0.08
N GLY A 49 -0.06 10.57 1.08
CA GLY A 49 -0.93 11.46 1.84
C GLY A 49 -1.50 12.60 0.99
N ALA A 50 -0.67 13.24 0.17
CA ALA A 50 -1.10 14.32 -0.73
C ALA A 50 -2.17 13.83 -1.72
N LEU A 51 -1.96 12.68 -2.35
CA LEU A 51 -2.93 12.08 -3.28
C LEU A 51 -4.23 11.67 -2.59
N TYR A 52 -4.14 11.10 -1.38
CA TYR A 52 -5.32 10.80 -0.58
C TYR A 52 -6.13 12.05 -0.25
N HIS A 53 -5.49 13.13 0.20
CA HIS A 53 -6.16 14.39 0.52
C HIS A 53 -6.74 15.09 -0.72
N ALA A 54 -6.22 14.81 -1.90
CA ALA A 54 -6.81 15.22 -3.17
C ALA A 54 -8.04 14.37 -3.58
N GLY A 55 -8.39 13.33 -2.80
CA GLY A 55 -9.58 12.50 -3.02
C GLY A 55 -9.35 11.22 -3.83
N LEU A 56 -8.09 10.85 -4.06
CA LEU A 56 -7.74 9.63 -4.81
C LEU A 56 -7.75 8.38 -3.92
N THR A 57 -8.10 7.24 -4.51
CA THR A 57 -7.89 5.93 -3.89
C THR A 57 -6.43 5.54 -4.04
N VAL A 58 -5.72 5.53 -2.91
CA VAL A 58 -4.27 5.26 -2.87
C VAL A 58 -4.00 3.81 -2.48
N SER A 59 -3.13 3.16 -3.24
CA SER A 59 -2.47 1.90 -2.90
C SER A 59 -0.96 2.13 -2.81
N ILE A 60 -0.28 1.44 -1.91
CA ILE A 60 1.18 1.54 -1.75
C ILE A 60 1.82 0.27 -2.30
N ILE A 61 2.89 0.43 -3.07
CA ILE A 61 3.64 -0.68 -3.67
C ILE A 61 5.13 -0.59 -3.36
N THR A 62 5.77 -1.74 -3.34
CA THR A 62 7.23 -1.87 -3.22
C THR A 62 7.93 -1.95 -4.58
N ASP A 63 7.16 -2.23 -5.65
CA ASP A 63 7.73 -2.53 -6.98
C ASP A 63 8.76 -3.66 -6.90
N ALA A 64 8.41 -4.74 -6.17
CA ALA A 64 9.33 -5.86 -5.97
C ALA A 64 9.86 -6.40 -7.31
N PRO A 65 11.18 -6.63 -7.44
CA PRO A 65 12.18 -6.72 -6.36
C PRO A 65 12.92 -5.40 -6.05
N VAL A 66 12.47 -4.24 -6.54
CA VAL A 66 13.14 -2.94 -6.29
C VAL A 66 13.23 -2.67 -4.78
N ILE A 67 12.12 -2.84 -4.08
CA ILE A 67 12.08 -2.94 -2.62
C ILE A 67 11.53 -4.34 -2.29
N PRO A 68 12.17 -5.10 -1.41
CA PRO A 68 11.67 -6.41 -1.01
C PRO A 68 10.22 -6.35 -0.51
N LEU A 69 9.41 -7.33 -0.89
CA LEU A 69 7.96 -7.31 -0.63
C LEU A 69 7.63 -7.26 0.86
N GLU A 70 8.44 -7.89 1.71
CA GLU A 70 8.29 -7.87 3.17
C GLU A 70 8.42 -6.47 3.79
N LYS A 71 8.89 -5.48 3.02
CA LYS A 71 8.97 -4.08 3.45
C LYS A 71 7.68 -3.28 3.17
N LEU A 72 6.65 -3.91 2.61
CA LEU A 72 5.39 -3.23 2.29
C LEU A 72 4.75 -2.57 3.52
N PRO A 73 4.64 -3.22 4.69
CA PRO A 73 4.13 -2.56 5.91
C PRO A 73 4.97 -1.35 6.33
N MET A 74 6.29 -1.44 6.22
CA MET A 74 7.19 -0.31 6.51
C MET A 74 6.93 0.86 5.56
N CYS A 75 6.72 0.61 4.26
CA CYS A 75 6.38 1.67 3.29
C CYS A 75 5.08 2.38 3.68
N ALA A 76 4.06 1.63 4.11
CA ALA A 76 2.80 2.19 4.59
C ALA A 76 2.97 2.99 5.89
N GLY A 77 3.77 2.49 6.84
CA GLY A 77 4.09 3.20 8.08
C GLY A 77 4.83 4.51 7.84
N LEU A 78 5.77 4.54 6.91
CA LEU A 78 6.48 5.77 6.51
C LEU A 78 5.52 6.80 5.87
N ALA A 79 4.58 6.33 5.03
CA ALA A 79 3.54 7.19 4.47
C ALA A 79 2.60 7.75 5.55
N ALA A 80 2.22 6.93 6.54
CA ALA A 80 1.42 7.39 7.68
C ALA A 80 2.17 8.44 8.49
N ASN A 81 3.45 8.23 8.77
CA ASN A 81 4.29 9.17 9.49
C ASN A 81 4.49 10.51 8.73
N ALA A 82 4.32 10.46 7.40
CA ALA A 82 4.45 11.61 6.50
C ALA A 82 3.10 12.29 6.16
N GLY A 83 1.98 11.89 6.79
CA GLY A 83 0.70 12.59 6.67
C GLY A 83 -0.46 11.80 6.07
N LEU A 84 -0.27 10.55 5.65
CA LEU A 84 -1.39 9.67 5.31
C LEU A 84 -2.07 9.20 6.63
N PRO A 85 -3.41 9.30 6.79
CA PRO A 85 -4.06 8.75 7.97
C PRO A 85 -3.71 7.29 8.20
N MET A 86 -3.48 6.89 9.45
CA MET A 86 -3.04 5.52 9.79
C MET A 86 -4.01 4.45 9.27
N GLU A 87 -5.31 4.69 9.38
CA GLU A 87 -6.32 3.77 8.84
C GLU A 87 -6.20 3.62 7.32
N GLU A 88 -5.93 4.72 6.62
CA GLU A 88 -5.74 4.70 5.17
C GLU A 88 -4.41 4.05 4.77
N ALA A 89 -3.37 4.14 5.60
CA ALA A 89 -2.12 3.42 5.36
C ALA A 89 -2.34 1.90 5.41
N TRP A 90 -3.16 1.40 6.35
CA TRP A 90 -3.60 0.01 6.36
C TRP A 90 -4.44 -0.35 5.13
N ARG A 91 -5.40 0.49 4.76
CA ARG A 91 -6.24 0.27 3.57
C ARG A 91 -5.41 0.27 2.29
N ALA A 92 -4.39 1.11 2.22
CA ALA A 92 -3.53 1.26 1.05
C ALA A 92 -2.68 0.01 0.72
N ILE A 93 -2.52 -0.90 1.67
CA ILE A 93 -1.81 -2.18 1.46
C ILE A 93 -2.73 -3.41 1.57
N THR A 94 -4.04 -3.20 1.70
CA THR A 94 -5.03 -4.28 1.86
C THR A 94 -6.23 -4.09 0.93
N ILE A 95 -7.27 -3.40 1.37
CA ILE A 95 -8.54 -3.32 0.64
C ILE A 95 -8.48 -2.39 -0.58
N ASN A 96 -7.68 -1.31 -0.57
CA ASN A 96 -7.62 -0.39 -1.70
C ASN A 96 -7.04 -1.06 -2.96
N PRO A 97 -5.88 -1.77 -2.91
CA PRO A 97 -5.40 -2.53 -4.06
C PRO A 97 -6.39 -3.63 -4.48
N ALA A 98 -7.05 -4.30 -3.55
CA ALA A 98 -8.05 -5.31 -3.89
C ALA A 98 -9.23 -4.72 -4.68
N ARG A 99 -9.74 -3.55 -4.29
CA ARG A 99 -10.79 -2.81 -5.02
C ARG A 99 -10.31 -2.35 -6.39
N SER A 100 -9.11 -1.80 -6.47
CA SER A 100 -8.53 -1.31 -7.73
C SER A 100 -8.37 -2.44 -8.75
N LEU A 101 -8.05 -3.64 -8.29
CA LEU A 101 -7.92 -4.84 -9.11
C LEU A 101 -9.25 -5.59 -9.33
N GLY A 102 -10.32 -5.22 -8.61
CA GLY A 102 -11.64 -5.86 -8.71
C GLY A 102 -11.70 -7.25 -8.07
N ILE A 103 -10.91 -7.51 -7.04
CA ILE A 103 -10.86 -8.78 -6.30
C ILE A 103 -11.29 -8.63 -4.83
N ASP A 104 -11.81 -7.46 -4.47
CA ASP A 104 -12.22 -7.11 -3.11
C ASP A 104 -13.41 -7.91 -2.57
N SER A 105 -14.14 -8.61 -3.44
CA SER A 105 -15.15 -9.58 -3.02
C SER A 105 -14.56 -10.84 -2.35
N ARG A 106 -13.25 -11.09 -2.57
CA ARG A 106 -12.56 -12.28 -2.05
C ARG A 106 -11.51 -11.95 -0.99
N VAL A 107 -10.78 -10.84 -1.16
CA VAL A 107 -9.60 -10.52 -0.34
C VAL A 107 -9.59 -9.04 0.08
N GLY A 108 -8.60 -8.65 0.89
CA GLY A 108 -8.33 -7.27 1.27
C GLY A 108 -9.02 -6.80 2.55
N SER A 109 -9.92 -7.59 3.13
CA SER A 109 -10.51 -7.32 4.45
C SER A 109 -10.92 -8.61 5.15
N LEU A 110 -11.04 -8.55 6.48
CA LEU A 110 -11.51 -9.65 7.32
C LEU A 110 -13.03 -9.57 7.45
N GLU A 111 -13.73 -10.18 6.51
CA GLU A 111 -15.19 -10.22 6.46
C GLU A 111 -15.68 -11.65 6.22
N PRO A 112 -16.84 -12.06 6.78
CA PRO A 112 -17.43 -13.36 6.49
C PRO A 112 -17.65 -13.55 4.99
N GLY A 113 -17.22 -14.70 4.46
CA GLY A 113 -17.36 -15.05 3.05
C GLY A 113 -16.18 -14.69 2.17
N LYS A 114 -15.16 -14.00 2.70
CA LYS A 114 -13.88 -13.78 2.01
C LYS A 114 -12.89 -14.89 2.32
N ASP A 115 -11.86 -14.95 1.48
CA ASP A 115 -10.73 -15.84 1.70
C ASP A 115 -10.07 -15.51 3.05
N ALA A 116 -9.75 -16.53 3.82
CA ALA A 116 -9.15 -16.33 5.15
C ALA A 116 -7.62 -16.16 5.03
N ASP A 117 -7.22 -15.03 4.45
CA ASP A 117 -5.83 -14.61 4.31
C ASP A 117 -5.51 -13.57 5.38
N LEU A 118 -4.71 -13.94 6.37
CA LEU A 118 -4.38 -13.05 7.47
C LEU A 118 -2.99 -13.32 8.05
N VAL A 119 -2.43 -12.30 8.67
CA VAL A 119 -1.17 -12.37 9.39
C VAL A 119 -1.36 -11.88 10.82
N LEU A 120 -0.92 -12.67 11.78
CA LEU A 120 -0.77 -12.25 13.17
C LEU A 120 0.65 -11.71 13.34
N TRP A 121 0.76 -10.52 13.89
CA TRP A 121 2.03 -9.83 14.11
C TRP A 121 2.38 -9.79 15.58
N THR A 122 3.67 -9.75 15.91
CA THR A 122 4.17 -9.57 17.28
C THR A 122 3.90 -8.16 17.82
N ALA A 123 3.79 -7.18 16.93
CA ALA A 123 3.43 -5.78 17.18
C ALA A 123 2.88 -5.15 15.90
N ASP A 124 2.39 -3.91 15.95
CA ASP A 124 1.93 -3.20 14.76
C ASP A 124 3.09 -2.97 13.78
N PRO A 125 3.10 -3.62 12.59
CA PRO A 125 4.21 -3.55 11.64
C PRO A 125 4.32 -2.21 10.91
N LEU A 126 3.32 -1.32 11.02
CA LEU A 126 3.38 0.03 10.46
C LEU A 126 4.14 0.99 11.38
N THR A 127 4.15 0.72 12.69
CA THR A 127 4.70 1.63 13.70
C THR A 127 5.90 1.08 14.45
N THR A 128 6.08 -0.24 14.44
CA THR A 128 7.12 -0.90 15.22
C THR A 128 8.20 -1.49 14.33
N ILE A 129 9.40 -0.91 14.38
CA ILE A 129 10.57 -1.48 13.72
C ILE A 129 10.91 -2.82 14.43
N GLY A 130 11.02 -3.89 13.63
CA GLY A 130 11.25 -5.24 14.17
C GLY A 130 9.97 -6.00 14.52
N ALA A 131 8.78 -5.49 14.19
CA ALA A 131 7.58 -6.32 14.19
C ALA A 131 7.72 -7.47 13.21
N GLU A 132 7.46 -8.69 13.68
CA GLU A 132 7.60 -9.92 12.92
C GLU A 132 6.24 -10.62 12.75
N ALA A 133 6.06 -11.32 11.63
CA ALA A 133 4.92 -12.21 11.48
C ALA A 133 5.02 -13.37 12.46
N TYR A 134 4.07 -13.48 13.38
CA TYR A 134 3.97 -14.60 14.31
C TYR A 134 3.28 -15.80 13.66
N CYS A 135 2.22 -15.55 12.89
CA CYS A 135 1.51 -16.59 12.17
C CYS A 135 0.95 -16.02 10.85
N THR A 136 1.09 -16.78 9.77
CA THR A 136 0.49 -16.45 8.47
C THR A 136 -0.47 -17.54 8.07
N ILE A 137 -1.67 -17.14 7.70
CA ILE A 137 -2.77 -18.01 7.26
C ILE A 137 -3.12 -17.61 5.83
N VAL A 138 -3.23 -18.59 4.94
CA VAL A 138 -3.67 -18.42 3.55
C VAL A 138 -4.76 -19.44 3.27
N ASP A 139 -5.88 -18.97 2.75
CA ASP A 139 -7.07 -19.81 2.47
C ASP A 139 -7.46 -20.65 3.71
N GLY A 140 -7.42 -20.03 4.90
CA GLY A 140 -7.74 -20.68 6.16
C GLY A 140 -6.71 -21.69 6.68
N LYS A 141 -5.56 -21.83 6.01
CA LYS A 141 -4.51 -22.79 6.40
C LYS A 141 -3.30 -22.03 6.95
N VAL A 142 -2.78 -22.47 8.11
CA VAL A 142 -1.52 -21.96 8.64
C VAL A 142 -0.38 -22.39 7.69
N VAL A 143 0.27 -21.41 7.07
CA VAL A 143 1.41 -21.63 6.15
C VAL A 143 2.75 -21.25 6.80
N TYR A 144 2.71 -20.45 7.85
CA TYR A 144 3.88 -20.09 8.65
C TYR A 144 3.47 -19.86 10.10
N GLN A 145 4.30 -20.31 11.02
CA GLN A 145 4.21 -20.01 12.45
C GLN A 145 5.61 -19.91 13.03
N ALA A 146 5.88 -18.80 13.74
CA ALA A 146 7.12 -18.64 14.50
C ALA A 146 7.20 -19.66 15.64
N GLU A 147 8.42 -20.10 15.97
CA GLU A 147 8.71 -20.99 17.09
C GLU A 147 8.57 -20.28 18.44
#